data_16bd0ac0e12242cf1ccf44e618cab761
#
_entry.id   16bd0ac0e12242cf1ccf44e618cab761
#
_cell.length_a   1.000
_cell.length_b   1.000
_cell.length_c   1.000
_cell.angle_alpha   90.00
_cell.angle_beta   90.00
_cell.angle_gamma   90.00
#
_symmetry.space_group_name_H-M   'P 1'
#
loop_
_entity.id
_entity.type
_entity.pdbx_description
1 polymer ?
#
loop_
_entity_poly.entity_id
_entity_poly.type
_entity_poly.pdbx_seq_one_letter_code
_entity_poly.pdbx_strand_id
1 'polypeptide(L)'
;MVSENLMTVVMLPLLALMTIAGYYVLIPCEIREQNSRITPRRFIIGFWPFVVSASFVYLLVQSQATIIKFFDIKINSHYTSLIMMIEGDMVAHFQSFATPLLTYFNGFVYLIIFSFIMIFTFLILIFTRNVTALEEFNIAFIIIYLTAFPFYIFFPVTVTGHVLPGVSTLLYNLSPIIDQGVRVVDPFLDNGFPSLHAALSVMAMLIVMFRTNLTRYKAFIVISTIAILFSTIYLGIHWITDLVAGTILALISYYIAVKYRRTILNQPNRILVSIEKKMSIMDQIFCEKCSKQVSIIPHSTHIECPHCGSIQNYHPLTYI
;
A
#
# COMPACT_ATOMS: atom_id res chain seq x y z
N MET A 1 -21.01 -9.82 -11.67
CA MET A 1 -21.47 -9.62 -10.27
C MET A 1 -21.24 -10.82 -9.34
N VAL A 2 -21.60 -12.06 -9.67
CA VAL A 2 -21.39 -13.22 -8.76
C VAL A 2 -19.91 -13.59 -8.62
N SER A 3 -19.10 -13.48 -9.67
CA SER A 3 -17.67 -13.86 -9.67
C SER A 3 -16.75 -12.82 -9.03
N GLU A 4 -17.04 -11.55 -9.11
CA GLU A 4 -16.27 -10.46 -8.48
C GLU A 4 -16.32 -10.58 -6.95
N ASN A 5 -17.51 -10.91 -6.43
CA ASN A 5 -17.69 -11.15 -5.00
C ASN A 5 -16.97 -12.42 -4.52
N LEU A 6 -16.81 -13.45 -5.39
CA LEU A 6 -16.23 -14.72 -4.98
C LEU A 6 -14.73 -14.61 -4.71
N MET A 7 -13.97 -13.86 -5.54
CA MET A 7 -12.55 -13.59 -5.27
C MET A 7 -12.38 -12.86 -3.92
N THR A 8 -13.16 -11.84 -3.67
CA THR A 8 -13.15 -11.09 -2.41
C THR A 8 -13.52 -11.96 -1.21
N VAL A 9 -14.55 -12.80 -1.36
CA VAL A 9 -15.00 -13.73 -0.31
C VAL A 9 -13.94 -14.77 0.08
N VAL A 10 -13.10 -15.20 -0.87
CA VAL A 10 -12.00 -16.15 -0.58
C VAL A 10 -10.77 -15.41 -0.05
N MET A 11 -10.41 -14.26 -0.63
CA MET A 11 -9.18 -13.55 -0.25
C MET A 11 -9.27 -12.92 1.14
N LEU A 12 -10.41 -12.31 1.52
CA LEU A 12 -10.52 -11.60 2.79
C LEU A 12 -10.33 -12.51 4.02
N PRO A 13 -10.98 -13.68 4.14
CA PRO A 13 -10.74 -14.58 5.27
C PRO A 13 -9.30 -15.10 5.33
N LEU A 14 -8.70 -15.39 4.16
CA LEU A 14 -7.32 -15.85 4.08
C LEU A 14 -6.35 -14.76 4.54
N LEU A 15 -6.52 -13.51 4.08
CA LEU A 15 -5.71 -12.37 4.50
C LEU A 15 -5.90 -12.08 6.00
N ALA A 16 -7.11 -12.19 6.52
CA ALA A 16 -7.37 -12.04 7.95
C ALA A 16 -6.64 -13.12 8.77
N LEU A 17 -6.73 -14.39 8.35
CA LEU A 17 -6.02 -15.50 9.00
C LEU A 17 -4.50 -15.29 8.94
N MET A 18 -3.95 -14.92 7.78
CA MET A 18 -2.52 -14.64 7.62
C MET A 18 -2.08 -13.45 8.47
N THR A 19 -2.91 -12.42 8.60
CA THR A 19 -2.63 -11.25 9.45
C THR A 19 -2.55 -11.66 10.92
N ILE A 20 -3.49 -12.47 11.39
CA ILE A 20 -3.48 -13.01 12.76
C ILE A 20 -2.25 -13.90 12.97
N ALA A 21 -1.99 -14.85 12.06
CA ALA A 21 -0.80 -15.71 12.14
C ALA A 21 0.50 -14.89 12.10
N GLY A 22 0.59 -13.92 11.18
CA GLY A 22 1.74 -13.02 11.05
C GLY A 22 1.99 -12.20 12.33
N TYR A 23 0.93 -11.74 13.00
CA TYR A 23 1.06 -11.04 14.28
C TYR A 23 1.74 -11.91 15.35
N TYR A 24 1.41 -13.20 15.43
CA TYR A 24 2.03 -14.10 16.41
C TYR A 24 3.42 -14.58 16.01
N VAL A 25 3.69 -14.77 14.71
CA VAL A 25 4.95 -15.34 14.20
C VAL A 25 6.01 -14.25 13.98
N LEU A 26 5.63 -13.13 13.38
CA LEU A 26 6.57 -12.11 12.91
C LEU A 26 6.82 -11.01 13.95
N ILE A 27 5.92 -10.83 14.94
CA ILE A 27 6.05 -9.79 15.95
C ILE A 27 6.54 -10.37 17.27
N PRO A 28 7.63 -9.80 17.85
CA PRO A 28 8.16 -10.24 19.15
C PRO A 28 7.11 -10.14 20.27
N CYS A 29 7.20 -11.07 21.25
CA CYS A 29 6.26 -11.18 22.36
C CYS A 29 6.23 -9.88 23.18
N GLU A 30 7.40 -9.29 23.42
CA GLU A 30 7.57 -8.07 24.19
C GLU A 30 6.77 -6.89 23.62
N ILE A 31 6.75 -6.77 22.27
CA ILE A 31 5.99 -5.71 21.58
C ILE A 31 4.49 -5.98 21.67
N ARG A 32 4.07 -7.25 21.63
CA ARG A 32 2.65 -7.62 21.73
C ARG A 32 2.09 -7.32 23.11
N GLU A 33 2.83 -7.58 24.17
CA GLU A 33 2.42 -7.33 25.55
C GLU A 33 2.27 -5.84 25.87
N GLN A 34 3.16 -5.00 25.33
CA GLN A 34 3.10 -3.55 25.51
C GLN A 34 1.85 -2.91 24.91
N ASN A 35 1.23 -3.56 23.91
CA ASN A 35 0.14 -2.99 23.13
C ASN A 35 -1.27 -3.50 23.50
N SER A 36 -1.40 -4.28 24.59
CA SER A 36 -2.65 -4.95 24.96
C SER A 36 -3.81 -4.04 25.43
N ARG A 37 -3.62 -2.69 25.47
CA ARG A 37 -4.60 -1.75 26.09
C ARG A 37 -5.05 -0.63 25.17
N ILE A 38 -5.34 -0.92 23.89
CA ILE A 38 -5.91 0.09 22.99
C ILE A 38 -7.42 0.14 23.16
N THR A 39 -7.96 1.31 23.55
CA THR A 39 -9.40 1.49 23.56
C THR A 39 -9.93 1.65 22.12
N PRO A 40 -11.05 0.97 21.73
CA PRO A 40 -11.58 1.04 20.36
C PRO A 40 -11.82 2.48 19.87
N ARG A 41 -12.26 3.37 20.76
CA ARG A 41 -12.50 4.78 20.43
C ARG A 41 -11.23 5.50 19.96
N ARG A 42 -10.14 5.39 20.70
CA ARG A 42 -8.86 6.03 20.35
C ARG A 42 -8.25 5.43 19.10
N PHE A 43 -8.41 4.11 18.92
CA PHE A 43 -8.01 3.44 17.69
C PHE A 43 -8.71 4.07 16.47
N ILE A 44 -10.03 4.23 16.51
CA ILE A 44 -10.79 4.82 15.41
C ILE A 44 -10.35 6.27 15.17
N ILE A 45 -10.22 7.08 16.24
CA ILE A 45 -9.81 8.49 16.12
C ILE A 45 -8.41 8.62 15.50
N GLY A 46 -7.45 7.79 15.89
CA GLY A 46 -6.11 7.84 15.33
C GLY A 46 -6.00 7.29 13.92
N PHE A 47 -6.94 6.43 13.51
CA PHE A 47 -6.86 5.65 12.29
C PHE A 47 -7.63 6.25 11.10
N TRP A 48 -8.70 7.01 11.34
CA TRP A 48 -9.58 7.49 10.28
C TRP A 48 -8.90 8.34 9.18
N PRO A 49 -7.85 9.17 9.45
CA PRO A 49 -7.21 9.91 8.37
C PRO A 49 -6.57 9.00 7.32
N PHE A 50 -6.04 7.85 7.76
CA PHE A 50 -5.42 6.86 6.87
C PHE A 50 -6.47 6.10 6.07
N VAL A 51 -7.63 5.82 6.67
CA VAL A 51 -8.78 5.23 5.95
C VAL A 51 -9.27 6.17 4.86
N VAL A 52 -9.36 7.47 5.15
CA VAL A 52 -9.75 8.48 4.14
C VAL A 52 -8.76 8.51 2.99
N SER A 53 -7.45 8.48 3.27
CA SER A 53 -6.42 8.45 2.24
C SER A 53 -6.51 7.20 1.36
N ALA A 54 -6.68 6.03 1.97
CA ALA A 54 -6.85 4.77 1.24
C ALA A 54 -8.14 4.77 0.40
N SER A 55 -9.25 5.30 0.94
CA SER A 55 -10.50 5.45 0.22
C SER A 55 -10.38 6.40 -0.97
N PHE A 56 -9.65 7.51 -0.81
CA PHE A 56 -9.37 8.44 -1.91
C PHE A 56 -8.61 7.75 -3.04
N VAL A 57 -7.55 7.01 -2.73
CA VAL A 57 -6.78 6.25 -3.72
C VAL A 57 -7.66 5.20 -4.42
N TYR A 58 -8.49 4.48 -3.65
CA TYR A 58 -9.43 3.52 -4.22
C TYR A 58 -10.39 4.18 -5.21
N LEU A 59 -11.00 5.30 -4.84
CA LEU A 59 -11.89 6.06 -5.73
C LEU A 59 -11.17 6.59 -6.97
N LEU A 60 -9.92 7.02 -6.83
CA LEU A 60 -9.08 7.44 -7.93
C LEU A 60 -8.89 6.30 -8.94
N VAL A 61 -8.51 5.11 -8.49
CA VAL A 61 -8.33 3.93 -9.35
C VAL A 61 -9.65 3.56 -10.04
N GLN A 62 -10.76 3.53 -9.31
CA GLN A 62 -12.07 3.22 -9.90
C GLN A 62 -12.54 4.27 -10.92
N SER A 63 -12.08 5.51 -10.81
CA SER A 63 -12.44 6.59 -11.75
C SER A 63 -11.71 6.49 -13.10
N GLN A 64 -10.64 5.71 -13.23
CA GLN A 64 -9.77 5.63 -14.41
C GLN A 64 -10.57 5.36 -15.70
N ALA A 65 -11.35 4.28 -15.73
CA ALA A 65 -12.13 3.92 -16.92
C ALA A 65 -13.16 5.00 -17.31
N THR A 66 -13.72 5.69 -16.31
CA THR A 66 -14.67 6.79 -16.53
C THR A 66 -13.95 8.00 -17.12
N ILE A 67 -12.77 8.34 -16.61
CA ILE A 67 -11.94 9.45 -17.11
C ILE A 67 -11.53 9.20 -18.56
N ILE A 68 -11.02 8.00 -18.88
CA ILE A 68 -10.62 7.61 -20.23
C ILE A 68 -11.81 7.79 -21.21
N LYS A 69 -12.99 7.31 -20.83
CA LYS A 69 -14.20 7.45 -21.65
C LYS A 69 -14.67 8.89 -21.79
N PHE A 70 -14.67 9.66 -20.70
CA PHE A 70 -15.15 11.04 -20.68
C PHE A 70 -14.32 11.97 -21.58
N PHE A 71 -13.00 11.79 -21.59
CA PHE A 71 -12.07 12.58 -22.39
C PHE A 71 -11.78 11.97 -23.77
N ASP A 72 -12.45 10.87 -24.14
CA ASP A 72 -12.21 10.13 -25.41
C ASP A 72 -10.71 9.85 -25.66
N ILE A 73 -10.00 9.45 -24.60
CA ILE A 73 -8.56 9.19 -24.69
C ILE A 73 -8.36 7.91 -25.48
N LYS A 74 -7.72 8.01 -26.64
CA LYS A 74 -7.40 6.85 -27.48
C LYS A 74 -6.25 6.08 -26.87
N ILE A 75 -6.51 4.81 -26.53
CA ILE A 75 -5.48 3.90 -26.07
C ILE A 75 -4.51 3.65 -27.24
N ASN A 76 -3.24 4.00 -27.06
CA ASN A 76 -2.23 3.87 -28.10
C ASN A 76 -1.22 2.79 -27.70
N SER A 77 -1.07 1.76 -28.53
CA SER A 77 -0.08 0.68 -28.32
C SER A 77 1.37 1.09 -28.57
N HIS A 78 1.63 2.35 -28.94
CA HIS A 78 2.95 2.84 -29.28
C HIS A 78 3.96 2.65 -28.13
N TYR A 79 3.57 2.93 -26.90
CA TYR A 79 4.46 2.78 -25.74
C TYR A 79 4.82 1.32 -25.46
N THR A 80 3.88 0.40 -25.64
CA THR A 80 4.15 -1.04 -25.54
C THR A 80 5.19 -1.48 -26.59
N SER A 81 5.05 -1.00 -27.80
CA SER A 81 6.01 -1.30 -28.88
C SER A 81 7.42 -0.75 -28.60
N LEU A 82 7.52 0.43 -27.98
CA LEU A 82 8.82 0.99 -27.56
C LEU A 82 9.50 0.14 -26.49
N ILE A 83 8.76 -0.29 -25.46
CA ILE A 83 9.30 -1.18 -24.42
C ILE A 83 9.72 -2.52 -25.03
N MET A 84 8.88 -3.09 -25.90
CA MET A 84 9.21 -4.34 -26.61
C MET A 84 10.47 -4.23 -27.45
N MET A 85 10.74 -3.09 -28.09
CA MET A 85 12.00 -2.86 -28.81
C MET A 85 13.23 -2.78 -27.89
N ILE A 86 13.04 -2.29 -26.65
CA ILE A 86 14.13 -2.16 -25.66
C ILE A 86 14.44 -3.53 -25.02
N GLU A 87 13.43 -4.29 -24.64
CA GLU A 87 13.58 -5.52 -23.86
C GLU A 87 13.67 -6.80 -24.73
N GLY A 88 13.13 -6.73 -25.96
CA GLY A 88 13.07 -7.91 -26.82
C GLY A 88 12.24 -9.03 -26.18
N ASP A 89 12.80 -10.23 -26.15
CA ASP A 89 12.19 -11.45 -25.66
C ASP A 89 12.64 -11.87 -24.24
N MET A 90 13.28 -10.95 -23.49
CA MET A 90 13.84 -11.26 -22.17
C MET A 90 12.84 -11.88 -21.22
N VAL A 91 11.58 -11.41 -21.23
CA VAL A 91 10.51 -11.94 -20.37
C VAL A 91 10.16 -13.39 -20.72
N ALA A 92 10.28 -13.81 -21.99
CA ALA A 92 9.99 -15.18 -22.42
C ALA A 92 10.92 -16.22 -21.74
N HIS A 93 12.15 -15.84 -21.41
CA HIS A 93 13.08 -16.72 -20.71
C HIS A 93 12.60 -17.08 -19.31
N PHE A 94 11.85 -16.21 -18.64
CA PHE A 94 11.29 -16.48 -17.30
C PHE A 94 10.14 -17.51 -17.36
N GLN A 95 9.53 -17.72 -18.51
CA GLN A 95 8.49 -18.73 -18.68
C GLN A 95 9.01 -20.05 -19.29
N SER A 96 10.28 -20.12 -19.71
CA SER A 96 10.85 -21.33 -20.30
C SER A 96 10.83 -22.57 -19.38
N PHE A 97 10.78 -22.34 -18.07
CA PHE A 97 10.68 -23.37 -17.03
C PHE A 97 9.31 -23.39 -16.32
N ALA A 98 8.27 -22.86 -16.96
CA ALA A 98 6.94 -22.80 -16.37
C ALA A 98 6.37 -24.21 -16.13
N THR A 99 5.87 -24.40 -14.91
CA THR A 99 5.16 -25.61 -14.49
C THR A 99 3.88 -25.22 -13.76
N PRO A 100 2.85 -26.09 -13.74
CA PRO A 100 1.60 -25.78 -13.04
C PRO A 100 1.82 -25.42 -11.56
N LEU A 101 2.65 -26.18 -10.84
CA LEU A 101 2.94 -25.92 -9.44
C LEU A 101 3.58 -24.53 -9.21
N LEU A 102 4.58 -24.20 -10.03
CA LEU A 102 5.26 -22.91 -9.96
C LEU A 102 4.32 -21.76 -10.32
N THR A 103 3.39 -21.97 -11.26
CA THR A 103 2.39 -20.97 -11.66
C THR A 103 1.39 -20.72 -10.54
N TYR A 104 0.87 -21.75 -9.88
CA TYR A 104 0.00 -21.56 -8.70
C TYR A 104 0.72 -20.88 -7.56
N PHE A 105 1.99 -21.23 -7.30
CA PHE A 105 2.80 -20.59 -6.28
C PHE A 105 3.01 -19.09 -6.59
N ASN A 106 3.39 -18.74 -7.80
CA ASN A 106 3.58 -17.34 -8.20
C ASN A 106 2.24 -16.58 -8.23
N GLY A 107 1.13 -17.20 -8.62
CA GLY A 107 -0.20 -16.62 -8.50
C GLY A 107 -0.58 -16.31 -7.05
N PHE A 108 -0.26 -17.21 -6.11
CA PHE A 108 -0.43 -16.97 -4.68
C PHE A 108 0.46 -15.83 -4.18
N VAL A 109 1.72 -15.76 -4.59
CA VAL A 109 2.64 -14.68 -4.23
C VAL A 109 2.11 -13.33 -4.75
N TYR A 110 1.69 -13.28 -6.00
CA TYR A 110 1.18 -12.08 -6.65
C TYR A 110 -0.10 -11.55 -6.01
N LEU A 111 -1.09 -12.41 -5.76
CA LEU A 111 -2.39 -12.01 -5.25
C LEU A 111 -2.42 -11.87 -3.72
N ILE A 112 -1.89 -12.88 -3.03
CA ILE A 112 -2.09 -13.01 -1.58
C ILE A 112 -0.92 -12.42 -0.80
N ILE A 113 0.33 -12.79 -1.13
CA ILE A 113 1.50 -12.26 -0.40
C ILE A 113 1.65 -10.77 -0.60
N PHE A 114 1.45 -10.25 -1.82
CA PHE A 114 1.45 -8.81 -2.08
C PHE A 114 0.40 -8.07 -1.24
N SER A 115 -0.85 -8.51 -1.28
CA SER A 115 -1.93 -7.92 -0.48
C SER A 115 -1.64 -8.02 1.02
N PHE A 116 -1.11 -9.18 1.46
CA PHE A 116 -0.73 -9.40 2.85
C PHE A 116 0.34 -8.41 3.32
N ILE A 117 1.45 -8.24 2.61
CA ILE A 117 2.51 -7.33 3.06
C ILE A 117 2.02 -5.87 3.11
N MET A 118 1.13 -5.45 2.23
CA MET A 118 0.57 -4.11 2.26
C MET A 118 -0.32 -3.90 3.50
N ILE A 119 -1.29 -4.79 3.71
CA ILE A 119 -2.22 -4.72 4.85
C ILE A 119 -1.46 -4.91 6.17
N PHE A 120 -0.58 -5.92 6.23
CA PHE A 120 0.14 -6.25 7.46
C PHE A 120 1.13 -5.16 7.85
N THR A 121 1.89 -4.58 6.89
CA THR A 121 2.77 -3.43 7.19
C THR A 121 1.98 -2.28 7.79
N PHE A 122 0.87 -1.93 7.16
CA PHE A 122 0.01 -0.87 7.64
C PHE A 122 -0.52 -1.13 9.06
N LEU A 123 -1.09 -2.32 9.30
CA LEU A 123 -1.61 -2.69 10.61
C LEU A 123 -0.54 -2.76 11.68
N ILE A 124 0.65 -3.31 11.37
CA ILE A 124 1.69 -3.44 12.38
C ILE A 124 2.31 -2.10 12.78
N LEU A 125 2.37 -1.14 11.87
CA LEU A 125 2.80 0.22 12.22
C LEU A 125 1.84 0.88 13.21
N ILE A 126 0.54 0.59 13.11
CA ILE A 126 -0.47 1.03 14.08
C ILE A 126 -0.30 0.29 15.40
N PHE A 127 -0.23 -1.03 15.39
CA PHE A 127 -0.10 -1.84 16.61
C PHE A 127 1.19 -1.55 17.37
N THR A 128 2.28 -1.25 16.67
CA THR A 128 3.56 -0.85 17.30
C THR A 128 3.61 0.63 17.66
N ARG A 129 2.53 1.38 17.43
CA ARG A 129 2.44 2.84 17.67
C ARG A 129 3.55 3.64 16.98
N ASN A 130 4.07 3.14 15.88
CA ASN A 130 5.11 3.82 15.11
C ASN A 130 4.47 4.84 14.16
N VAL A 131 3.95 5.92 14.78
CA VAL A 131 3.25 6.99 14.07
C VAL A 131 4.08 7.58 12.94
N THR A 132 5.35 7.81 13.19
CA THR A 132 6.27 8.38 12.19
C THR A 132 6.35 7.51 10.94
N ALA A 133 6.56 6.22 11.12
CA ALA A 133 6.63 5.28 10.00
C ALA A 133 5.27 5.10 9.30
N LEU A 134 4.16 5.17 10.05
CA LEU A 134 2.81 5.10 9.51
C LEU A 134 2.50 6.32 8.61
N GLU A 135 2.86 7.52 9.06
CA GLU A 135 2.72 8.74 8.27
C GLU A 135 3.56 8.69 7.01
N GLU A 136 4.83 8.26 7.11
CA GLU A 136 5.74 8.10 5.98
C GLU A 136 5.23 7.06 4.97
N PHE A 137 4.71 5.92 5.46
CA PHE A 137 4.08 4.90 4.63
C PHE A 137 2.89 5.47 3.86
N ASN A 138 1.99 6.17 4.54
CA ASN A 138 0.79 6.74 3.91
C ASN A 138 1.13 7.82 2.87
N ILE A 139 2.09 8.71 3.17
CA ILE A 139 2.56 9.73 2.23
C ILE A 139 3.15 9.07 0.99
N ALA A 140 4.07 8.10 1.16
CA ALA A 140 4.69 7.41 0.05
C ALA A 140 3.66 6.64 -0.79
N PHE A 141 2.68 5.99 -0.15
CA PHE A 141 1.57 5.32 -0.80
C PHE A 141 0.77 6.27 -1.70
N ILE A 142 0.38 7.43 -1.18
CA ILE A 142 -0.35 8.45 -1.95
C ILE A 142 0.49 8.96 -3.13
N ILE A 143 1.78 9.26 -2.90
CA ILE A 143 2.68 9.76 -3.98
C ILE A 143 2.79 8.72 -5.09
N ILE A 144 2.95 7.43 -4.75
CA ILE A 144 3.04 6.35 -5.73
C ILE A 144 1.79 6.33 -6.62
N TYR A 145 0.60 6.32 -6.02
CA TYR A 145 -0.64 6.27 -6.79
C TYR A 145 -0.89 7.54 -7.61
N LEU A 146 -0.67 8.73 -7.03
CA LEU A 146 -0.83 9.99 -7.75
C LEU A 146 0.15 10.14 -8.90
N THR A 147 1.34 9.54 -8.80
CA THR A 147 2.34 9.55 -9.87
C THR A 147 2.01 8.50 -10.93
N ALA A 148 1.66 7.27 -10.52
CA ALA A 148 1.36 6.19 -11.47
C ALA A 148 0.06 6.44 -12.27
N PHE A 149 -0.94 7.05 -11.66
CA PHE A 149 -2.25 7.25 -12.26
C PHE A 149 -2.22 8.00 -13.61
N PRO A 150 -1.52 9.14 -13.77
CA PRO A 150 -1.36 9.79 -15.07
C PRO A 150 -0.68 8.89 -16.12
N PHE A 151 0.28 8.06 -15.71
CA PHE A 151 0.91 7.12 -16.64
C PHE A 151 -0.09 6.10 -17.19
N TYR A 152 -0.97 5.56 -16.37
CA TYR A 152 -2.00 4.61 -16.80
C TYR A 152 -3.02 5.21 -17.76
N ILE A 153 -3.21 6.53 -17.72
CA ILE A 153 -4.12 7.23 -18.62
C ILE A 153 -3.43 7.62 -19.92
N PHE A 154 -2.22 8.19 -19.83
CA PHE A 154 -1.55 8.82 -20.98
C PHE A 154 -0.45 7.97 -21.62
N PHE A 155 0.06 6.95 -20.90
CA PHE A 155 1.13 6.07 -21.34
C PHE A 155 0.77 4.59 -21.10
N PRO A 156 -0.38 4.11 -21.63
CA PRO A 156 -0.81 2.74 -21.42
C PRO A 156 0.21 1.76 -21.98
N VAL A 157 0.58 0.78 -21.17
CA VAL A 157 1.51 -0.31 -21.53
C VAL A 157 0.82 -1.63 -21.27
N THR A 158 0.60 -2.39 -22.32
CA THR A 158 -0.09 -3.67 -22.27
C THR A 158 0.77 -4.75 -21.60
N VAL A 159 0.14 -5.61 -20.83
CA VAL A 159 0.78 -6.74 -20.16
C VAL A 159 1.52 -7.65 -21.15
N THR A 160 2.69 -8.17 -20.77
CA THR A 160 3.59 -8.92 -21.65
C THR A 160 2.95 -10.16 -22.27
N GLY A 161 2.13 -10.87 -21.51
CA GLY A 161 1.47 -12.10 -21.96
C GLY A 161 0.42 -11.92 -23.07
N HIS A 162 0.00 -10.67 -23.38
CA HIS A 162 -0.91 -10.39 -24.47
C HIS A 162 -0.22 -9.97 -25.78
N VAL A 163 1.02 -9.52 -25.70
CA VAL A 163 1.70 -8.90 -26.86
C VAL A 163 3.02 -9.55 -27.22
N LEU A 164 3.71 -10.18 -26.25
CA LEU A 164 5.03 -10.75 -26.53
C LEU A 164 4.91 -12.20 -27.00
N PRO A 165 5.36 -12.54 -28.21
CA PRO A 165 5.40 -13.92 -28.69
C PRO A 165 6.19 -14.83 -27.73
N GLY A 166 5.65 -15.99 -27.41
CA GLY A 166 6.29 -16.95 -26.49
C GLY A 166 6.02 -16.69 -25.01
N VAL A 167 5.29 -15.63 -24.65
CA VAL A 167 4.84 -15.34 -23.28
C VAL A 167 3.34 -15.60 -23.17
N SER A 168 2.95 -16.38 -22.18
CA SER A 168 1.54 -16.68 -21.88
C SER A 168 1.04 -15.86 -20.70
N THR A 169 -0.25 -15.54 -20.70
CA THR A 169 -0.95 -14.90 -19.59
C THR A 169 -1.21 -15.88 -18.45
N LEU A 170 -0.15 -16.36 -17.80
CA LEU A 170 -0.25 -17.46 -16.83
C LEU A 170 -1.20 -17.16 -15.67
N LEU A 171 -1.23 -15.89 -15.18
CA LEU A 171 -2.12 -15.52 -14.09
C LEU A 171 -3.59 -15.66 -14.46
N TYR A 172 -3.98 -15.11 -15.61
CA TYR A 172 -5.39 -15.07 -16.04
C TYR A 172 -5.90 -16.47 -16.39
N ASN A 173 -5.00 -17.35 -16.85
CA ASN A 173 -5.30 -18.74 -17.17
C ASN A 173 -5.47 -19.64 -15.93
N LEU A 174 -5.10 -19.19 -14.73
CA LEU A 174 -5.29 -19.97 -13.51
C LEU A 174 -6.77 -20.20 -13.18
N SER A 175 -7.61 -19.18 -13.36
CA SER A 175 -9.04 -19.28 -13.10
C SER A 175 -9.80 -18.10 -13.71
N PRO A 176 -11.02 -18.32 -14.26
CA PRO A 176 -11.90 -17.22 -14.69
C PRO A 176 -12.23 -16.21 -13.58
N ILE A 177 -12.21 -16.65 -12.32
CA ILE A 177 -12.44 -15.78 -11.16
C ILE A 177 -11.28 -14.81 -11.00
N ILE A 178 -10.05 -15.26 -11.19
CA ILE A 178 -8.85 -14.42 -11.11
C ILE A 178 -8.83 -13.43 -12.28
N ASP A 179 -9.09 -13.88 -13.51
CA ASP A 179 -9.15 -12.98 -14.68
C ASP A 179 -10.17 -11.86 -14.48
N GLN A 180 -11.39 -12.21 -14.05
CA GLN A 180 -12.44 -11.22 -13.79
C GLN A 180 -12.08 -10.29 -12.63
N GLY A 181 -11.49 -10.82 -11.55
CA GLY A 181 -11.08 -10.02 -10.40
C GLY A 181 -9.99 -9.00 -10.74
N VAL A 182 -9.02 -9.37 -11.57
CA VAL A 182 -7.97 -8.43 -12.02
C VAL A 182 -8.54 -7.36 -12.93
N ARG A 183 -9.47 -7.71 -13.83
CA ARG A 183 -10.14 -6.74 -14.72
C ARG A 183 -11.03 -5.72 -14.02
N VAL A 184 -11.37 -5.93 -12.74
CA VAL A 184 -12.03 -4.89 -11.92
C VAL A 184 -11.08 -3.73 -11.65
N VAL A 185 -9.77 -4.02 -11.50
CA VAL A 185 -8.74 -3.02 -11.19
C VAL A 185 -8.06 -2.51 -12.46
N ASP A 186 -7.84 -3.37 -13.43
CA ASP A 186 -7.24 -3.07 -14.73
C ASP A 186 -8.12 -3.62 -15.87
N PRO A 187 -9.19 -2.89 -16.27
CA PRO A 187 -10.16 -3.37 -17.26
C PRO A 187 -9.56 -3.65 -18.65
N PHE A 188 -8.52 -2.92 -19.01
CA PHE A 188 -7.91 -2.97 -20.33
C PHE A 188 -6.62 -3.76 -20.37
N LEU A 189 -6.10 -4.17 -19.20
CA LEU A 189 -4.81 -4.86 -19.03
C LEU A 189 -3.65 -4.08 -19.65
N ASP A 190 -3.67 -2.78 -19.46
CA ASP A 190 -2.71 -1.81 -19.99
C ASP A 190 -2.10 -0.87 -18.94
N ASN A 191 -2.35 -1.15 -17.67
CA ASN A 191 -1.72 -0.48 -16.52
C ASN A 191 -0.33 -1.07 -16.19
N GLY A 192 0.47 -1.39 -17.23
CA GLY A 192 1.80 -1.99 -17.05
C GLY A 192 2.80 -1.04 -16.41
N PHE A 193 2.89 0.19 -16.91
CA PHE A 193 3.96 1.12 -16.55
C PHE A 193 3.47 2.34 -15.76
N PRO A 194 4.14 2.70 -14.64
CA PRO A 194 5.12 1.91 -13.87
C PRO A 194 4.43 0.81 -13.05
N SER A 195 5.14 -0.28 -12.74
CA SER A 195 4.57 -1.37 -11.93
C SER A 195 4.24 -0.93 -10.50
N LEU A 196 2.94 -0.95 -10.14
CA LEU A 196 2.51 -0.71 -8.76
C LEU A 196 2.94 -1.83 -7.81
N HIS A 197 3.00 -3.07 -8.28
CA HIS A 197 3.49 -4.19 -7.47
C HIS A 197 4.94 -3.96 -7.04
N ALA A 198 5.80 -3.52 -7.96
CA ALA A 198 7.17 -3.15 -7.63
C ALA A 198 7.22 -1.91 -6.71
N ALA A 199 6.50 -0.86 -7.07
CA ALA A 199 6.54 0.39 -6.31
C ALA A 199 6.08 0.21 -4.85
N LEU A 200 4.95 -0.44 -4.64
CA LEU A 200 4.35 -0.60 -3.32
C LEU A 200 5.11 -1.62 -2.47
N SER A 201 5.52 -2.77 -3.04
CA SER A 201 6.27 -3.78 -2.27
C SER A 201 7.65 -3.30 -1.85
N VAL A 202 8.38 -2.61 -2.75
CA VAL A 202 9.67 -2.00 -2.42
C VAL A 202 9.49 -0.87 -1.39
N MET A 203 8.51 -0.01 -1.53
CA MET A 203 8.20 1.03 -0.56
C MET A 203 7.91 0.45 0.84
N ALA A 204 7.04 -0.57 0.92
CA ALA A 204 6.73 -1.23 2.19
C ALA A 204 7.98 -1.88 2.79
N MET A 205 8.81 -2.53 1.97
CA MET A 205 10.10 -3.09 2.39
C MET A 205 11.02 -2.00 2.97
N LEU A 206 11.18 -0.86 2.31
CA LEU A 206 12.03 0.24 2.80
C LEU A 206 11.54 0.79 4.14
N ILE A 207 10.22 1.00 4.30
CA ILE A 207 9.64 1.43 5.57
C ILE A 207 9.94 0.42 6.68
N VAL A 208 9.71 -0.87 6.45
CA VAL A 208 9.96 -1.90 7.47
C VAL A 208 11.44 -2.00 7.81
N MET A 209 12.32 -1.98 6.80
CA MET A 209 13.77 -2.09 6.99
C MET A 209 14.37 -0.93 7.78
N PHE A 210 13.97 0.30 7.47
CA PHE A 210 14.64 1.48 8.02
C PHE A 210 13.87 2.18 9.15
N ARG A 211 12.56 1.88 9.30
CA ARG A 211 11.71 2.59 10.27
C ARG A 211 11.17 1.69 11.39
N THR A 212 11.47 0.39 11.38
CA THR A 212 11.04 -0.54 12.43
C THR A 212 12.21 -1.36 12.99
N ASN A 213 11.99 -2.02 14.14
CA ASN A 213 12.95 -2.95 14.75
C ASN A 213 12.43 -4.41 14.72
N LEU A 214 11.58 -4.76 13.74
CA LEU A 214 10.90 -6.04 13.62
C LEU A 214 11.75 -7.04 12.81
N THR A 215 12.80 -7.61 13.41
CA THR A 215 13.81 -8.41 12.70
C THR A 215 13.23 -9.56 11.88
N ARG A 216 12.26 -10.34 12.43
CA ARG A 216 11.61 -11.44 11.70
C ARG A 216 10.82 -10.92 10.51
N TYR A 217 10.09 -9.83 10.71
CA TYR A 217 9.31 -9.22 9.63
C TYR A 217 10.19 -8.59 8.55
N LYS A 218 11.34 -8.01 8.92
CA LYS A 218 12.34 -7.52 7.95
C LYS A 218 12.80 -8.62 7.00
N ALA A 219 13.15 -9.78 7.53
CA ALA A 219 13.54 -10.93 6.70
C ALA A 219 12.40 -11.38 5.79
N PHE A 220 11.20 -11.52 6.34
CA PHE A 220 10.01 -11.92 5.58
C PHE A 220 9.69 -10.95 4.44
N ILE A 221 9.67 -9.63 4.69
CA ILE A 221 9.28 -8.65 3.68
C ILE A 221 10.29 -8.55 2.54
N VAL A 222 11.60 -8.70 2.83
CA VAL A 222 12.64 -8.74 1.79
C VAL A 222 12.42 -9.92 0.85
N ILE A 223 12.26 -11.14 1.42
CA ILE A 223 12.02 -12.34 0.63
C ILE A 223 10.73 -12.20 -0.17
N SER A 224 9.65 -11.71 0.46
CA SER A 224 8.37 -11.50 -0.20
C SER A 224 8.46 -10.49 -1.34
N THR A 225 9.17 -9.37 -1.15
CA THR A 225 9.35 -8.36 -2.21
C THR A 225 10.08 -8.95 -3.42
N ILE A 226 11.17 -9.70 -3.21
CA ILE A 226 11.89 -10.35 -4.30
C ILE A 226 10.98 -11.35 -5.03
N ALA A 227 10.22 -12.16 -4.27
CA ALA A 227 9.28 -13.12 -4.85
C ALA A 227 8.16 -12.44 -5.64
N ILE A 228 7.64 -11.29 -5.16
CA ILE A 228 6.61 -10.51 -5.87
C ILE A 228 7.17 -9.98 -7.19
N LEU A 229 8.36 -9.35 -7.18
CA LEU A 229 8.99 -8.86 -8.40
C LEU A 229 9.20 -9.98 -9.43
N PHE A 230 9.69 -11.13 -8.99
CA PHE A 230 9.83 -12.31 -9.85
C PHE A 230 8.48 -12.77 -10.39
N SER A 231 7.45 -12.86 -9.53
CA SER A 231 6.14 -13.37 -9.93
C SER A 231 5.47 -12.50 -11.00
N THR A 232 5.66 -11.18 -10.97
CA THR A 232 5.06 -10.26 -11.95
C THR A 232 5.60 -10.50 -13.37
N ILE A 233 6.90 -10.80 -13.50
CA ILE A 233 7.52 -11.15 -14.80
C ILE A 233 7.11 -12.56 -15.22
N TYR A 234 7.26 -13.53 -14.32
CA TYR A 234 6.95 -14.93 -14.59
C TYR A 234 5.50 -15.16 -15.04
N LEU A 235 4.56 -14.45 -14.43
CA LEU A 235 3.13 -14.58 -14.76
C LEU A 235 2.72 -13.88 -16.06
N GLY A 236 3.64 -13.19 -16.73
CA GLY A 236 3.37 -12.49 -17.98
C GLY A 236 2.59 -11.18 -17.82
N ILE A 237 2.80 -10.47 -16.69
CA ILE A 237 2.07 -9.25 -16.36
C ILE A 237 2.89 -8.01 -16.67
N HIS A 238 4.16 -7.98 -16.27
CA HIS A 238 5.00 -6.80 -16.36
C HIS A 238 6.25 -7.01 -17.23
N TRP A 239 6.70 -5.91 -17.82
CA TRP A 239 8.01 -5.76 -18.41
C TRP A 239 9.05 -5.48 -17.32
N ILE A 240 10.32 -5.81 -17.59
CA ILE A 240 11.43 -5.47 -16.66
C ILE A 240 11.53 -3.96 -16.46
N THR A 241 11.34 -3.19 -17.53
CA THR A 241 11.31 -1.71 -17.51
C THR A 241 10.22 -1.19 -16.55
N ASP A 242 9.05 -1.84 -16.48
CA ASP A 242 7.98 -1.47 -15.55
C ASP A 242 8.42 -1.63 -14.09
N LEU A 243 9.15 -2.73 -13.80
CA LEU A 243 9.66 -3.01 -12.46
C LEU A 243 10.75 -2.03 -12.05
N VAL A 244 11.65 -1.70 -12.98
CA VAL A 244 12.70 -0.70 -12.74
C VAL A 244 12.07 0.66 -12.46
N ALA A 245 11.11 1.10 -13.28
CA ALA A 245 10.40 2.35 -13.08
C ALA A 245 9.62 2.37 -11.74
N GLY A 246 8.92 1.26 -11.42
CA GLY A 246 8.22 1.10 -10.14
C GLY A 246 9.17 1.16 -8.95
N THR A 247 10.33 0.51 -9.04
CA THR A 247 11.37 0.56 -8.00
C THR A 247 11.92 1.98 -7.81
N ILE A 248 12.21 2.69 -8.87
CA ILE A 248 12.65 4.10 -8.83
C ILE A 248 11.56 4.96 -8.18
N LEU A 249 10.31 4.76 -8.56
CA LEU A 249 9.17 5.46 -7.97
C LEU A 249 9.06 5.20 -6.48
N ALA A 250 9.27 3.97 -6.01
CA ALA A 250 9.30 3.61 -4.59
C ALA A 250 10.40 4.38 -3.83
N LEU A 251 11.62 4.40 -4.37
CA LEU A 251 12.77 5.07 -3.76
C LEU A 251 12.53 6.58 -3.63
N ILE A 252 12.04 7.22 -4.69
CA ILE A 252 11.72 8.65 -4.71
C ILE A 252 10.60 8.95 -3.71
N SER A 253 9.51 8.17 -3.72
CA SER A 253 8.37 8.37 -2.83
C SER A 253 8.75 8.17 -1.37
N TYR A 254 9.54 7.15 -1.06
CA TYR A 254 10.11 6.92 0.27
C TYR A 254 10.98 8.11 0.71
N TYR A 255 11.90 8.57 -0.13
CA TYR A 255 12.76 9.71 0.18
C TYR A 255 11.96 10.98 0.46
N ILE A 256 10.97 11.30 -0.37
CA ILE A 256 10.10 12.45 -0.18
C ILE A 256 9.31 12.32 1.13
N ALA A 257 8.72 11.16 1.38
CA ALA A 257 7.94 10.90 2.58
C ALA A 257 8.79 11.09 3.86
N VAL A 258 9.99 10.53 3.90
CA VAL A 258 10.89 10.66 5.06
C VAL A 258 11.38 12.09 5.26
N LYS A 259 11.86 12.73 4.20
CA LYS A 259 12.49 14.05 4.28
C LYS A 259 11.49 15.17 4.51
N TYR A 260 10.35 15.13 3.83
CA TYR A 260 9.39 16.23 3.80
C TYR A 260 8.11 15.95 4.60
N ARG A 261 8.04 14.86 5.39
CA ARG A 261 6.88 14.44 6.19
C ARG A 261 6.20 15.60 6.91
N ARG A 262 6.95 16.34 7.72
CA ARG A 262 6.41 17.45 8.54
C ARG A 262 5.80 18.55 7.66
N THR A 263 6.45 18.89 6.57
CA THR A 263 5.98 19.92 5.63
C THR A 263 4.70 19.49 4.93
N ILE A 264 4.65 18.23 4.47
CA ILE A 264 3.49 17.66 3.77
C ILE A 264 2.29 17.58 4.71
N LEU A 265 2.49 17.12 5.96
CA LEU A 265 1.39 16.96 6.92
C LEU A 265 0.91 18.26 7.55
N ASN A 266 1.63 19.36 7.43
CA ASN A 266 1.26 20.62 8.09
C ASN A 266 -0.14 21.12 7.67
N GLN A 267 -0.46 21.13 6.39
CA GLN A 267 -1.77 21.56 5.90
C GLN A 267 -2.89 20.55 6.20
N PRO A 268 -2.75 19.25 5.88
CA PRO A 268 -3.74 18.24 6.27
C PRO A 268 -4.06 18.26 7.76
N ASN A 269 -3.05 18.33 8.63
CA ASN A 269 -3.26 18.35 10.07
C ASN A 269 -4.05 19.59 10.54
N ARG A 270 -3.80 20.77 9.95
CA ARG A 270 -4.60 21.96 10.24
C ARG A 270 -6.06 21.79 9.85
N ILE A 271 -6.32 21.16 8.69
CA ILE A 271 -7.68 20.86 8.23
C ILE A 271 -8.34 19.86 9.18
N LEU A 272 -7.65 18.80 9.57
CA LEU A 272 -8.14 17.79 10.52
C LEU A 272 -8.54 18.41 11.84
N VAL A 273 -7.66 19.20 12.46
CA VAL A 273 -7.92 19.93 13.71
C VAL A 273 -9.14 20.85 13.56
N SER A 274 -9.28 21.52 12.42
CA SER A 274 -10.44 22.40 12.16
C SER A 274 -11.75 21.62 12.09
N ILE A 275 -11.74 20.47 11.42
CA ILE A 275 -12.91 19.55 11.32
C ILE A 275 -13.26 19.02 12.71
N GLU A 276 -12.31 18.49 13.45
CA GLU A 276 -12.50 17.92 14.78
C GLU A 276 -13.05 18.97 15.76
N LYS A 277 -12.52 20.20 15.70
CA LYS A 277 -13.04 21.33 16.48
C LYS A 277 -14.50 21.64 16.13
N LYS A 278 -14.84 21.67 14.83
CA LYS A 278 -16.21 21.92 14.37
C LYS A 278 -17.18 20.82 14.76
N MET A 279 -16.71 19.57 14.78
CA MET A 279 -17.50 18.40 15.19
C MET A 279 -17.51 18.17 16.71
N SER A 280 -16.82 19.02 17.49
CA SER A 280 -16.65 18.88 18.95
C SER A 280 -16.08 17.53 19.36
N ILE A 281 -15.20 16.97 18.53
CA ILE A 281 -14.48 15.73 18.84
C ILE A 281 -13.39 16.09 19.84
N MET A 282 -13.50 15.57 21.05
CA MET A 282 -12.54 15.80 22.13
C MET A 282 -12.01 14.47 22.64
N ASP A 283 -10.73 14.42 22.97
CA ASP A 283 -10.10 13.32 23.70
C ASP A 283 -9.64 13.80 25.07
N GLN A 284 -9.36 12.88 25.99
CA GLN A 284 -8.91 13.18 27.34
C GLN A 284 -7.57 12.50 27.61
N ILE A 285 -6.59 13.28 27.98
CA ILE A 285 -5.26 12.81 28.34
C ILE A 285 -4.86 13.29 29.73
N PHE A 286 -3.84 12.68 30.30
CA PHE A 286 -3.22 13.18 31.52
C PHE A 286 -2.00 14.04 31.17
N CYS A 287 -1.87 15.20 31.82
CA CYS A 287 -0.68 16.02 31.67
C CYS A 287 0.54 15.29 32.26
N GLU A 288 1.62 15.20 31.51
CA GLU A 288 2.86 14.52 31.94
C GLU A 288 3.50 15.20 33.17
N LYS A 289 3.31 16.52 33.34
CA LYS A 289 3.90 17.29 34.44
C LYS A 289 3.08 17.31 35.73
N CYS A 290 1.76 17.52 35.62
CA CYS A 290 0.91 17.66 36.78
C CYS A 290 -0.10 16.54 36.99
N SER A 291 -0.12 15.54 36.11
CA SER A 291 -0.99 14.37 36.11
C SER A 291 -2.50 14.67 36.15
N LYS A 292 -2.90 15.92 35.91
CA LYS A 292 -4.31 16.29 35.79
C LYS A 292 -4.85 15.98 34.41
N GLN A 293 -6.14 15.64 34.34
CA GLN A 293 -6.83 15.36 33.12
C GLN A 293 -7.07 16.62 32.29
N VAL A 294 -6.77 16.56 30.99
CA VAL A 294 -6.88 17.67 30.04
C VAL A 294 -7.68 17.20 28.82
N SER A 295 -8.68 17.99 28.44
CA SER A 295 -9.45 17.75 27.22
C SER A 295 -8.73 18.40 26.03
N ILE A 296 -8.57 17.65 24.95
CA ILE A 296 -7.78 18.03 23.78
C ILE A 296 -8.50 17.71 22.47
N ILE A 297 -8.09 18.39 21.40
CA ILE A 297 -8.45 18.01 20.03
C ILE A 297 -7.47 16.93 19.57
N PRO A 298 -7.95 15.76 19.07
CA PRO A 298 -7.11 14.58 18.86
C PRO A 298 -5.86 14.80 17.99
N HIS A 299 -5.97 15.54 16.88
CA HIS A 299 -4.84 15.78 15.98
C HIS A 299 -4.10 17.11 16.22
N SER A 300 -4.32 17.77 17.36
CA SER A 300 -3.49 18.91 17.76
C SER A 300 -2.10 18.45 18.17
N THR A 301 -1.06 19.01 17.54
CA THR A 301 0.34 18.59 17.76
C THR A 301 0.96 19.18 19.03
N HIS A 302 0.46 20.31 19.50
CA HIS A 302 0.94 21.03 20.69
C HIS A 302 -0.23 21.31 21.62
N ILE A 303 -0.07 20.90 22.86
CA ILE A 303 -1.09 21.06 23.89
C ILE A 303 -0.47 21.80 25.06
N GLU A 304 -1.08 22.92 25.41
CA GLU A 304 -0.77 23.64 26.65
C GLU A 304 -1.72 23.16 27.74
N CYS A 305 -1.16 22.69 28.85
CA CYS A 305 -1.94 22.25 29.99
C CYS A 305 -2.60 23.43 30.69
N PRO A 306 -3.94 23.51 30.81
CA PRO A 306 -4.62 24.60 31.46
C PRO A 306 -4.38 24.68 32.98
N HIS A 307 -3.81 23.63 33.58
CA HIS A 307 -3.55 23.54 35.00
C HIS A 307 -2.14 23.99 35.43
N CYS A 308 -1.14 23.77 34.58
CA CYS A 308 0.25 24.04 34.93
C CYS A 308 1.06 24.78 33.86
N GLY A 309 0.43 25.14 32.71
CA GLY A 309 1.07 25.85 31.60
C GLY A 309 2.13 25.06 30.83
N SER A 310 2.32 23.78 31.14
CA SER A 310 3.31 22.98 30.41
C SER A 310 2.83 22.64 29.00
N ILE A 311 3.75 22.77 28.02
CA ILE A 311 3.49 22.38 26.64
C ILE A 311 4.00 20.97 26.44
N GLN A 312 3.16 20.10 25.92
CA GLN A 312 3.51 18.72 25.55
C GLN A 312 3.09 18.40 24.11
N ASN A 313 3.88 17.55 23.46
CA ASN A 313 3.54 17.05 22.13
C ASN A 313 2.54 15.91 22.27
N TYR A 314 1.51 15.91 21.42
CA TYR A 314 0.50 14.88 21.42
C TYR A 314 0.29 14.30 20.02
N HIS A 315 0.01 13.02 19.97
CA HIS A 315 -0.55 12.36 18.81
C HIS A 315 -1.51 11.25 19.28
N PRO A 316 -2.71 11.11 18.68
CA PRO A 316 -3.74 10.18 19.16
C PRO A 316 -3.25 8.74 19.30
N LEU A 317 -2.33 8.31 18.45
CA LEU A 317 -1.76 6.96 18.49
C LEU A 317 -0.61 6.77 19.49
N THR A 318 -0.01 7.82 20.05
CA THR A 318 1.10 7.70 21.03
C THR A 318 0.60 7.54 22.46
N TYR A 319 -0.60 8.03 22.79
CA TYR A 319 -1.20 7.98 24.14
C TYR A 319 -2.30 6.93 24.26
N ILE A 320 -2.31 5.94 23.38
CA ILE A 320 -3.28 4.84 23.39
C ILE A 320 -2.87 3.75 24.38
#